data_85be0686ded7740deb188409d7ba362b
#
_entry.id   85be0686ded7740deb188409d7ba362b
#
_cell.length_a   1.000
_cell.length_b   1.000
_cell.length_c   1.000
_cell.angle_alpha   90.00
_cell.angle_beta   90.00
_cell.angle_gamma   90.00
#
_symmetry.space_group_name_H-M   'P 1'
#
loop_
_entity.id
_entity.type
_entity.pdbx_description
1 polymer ?
#
loop_
_entity_poly.entity_id
_entity_poly.type
_entity_poly.pdbx_seq_one_letter_code
_entity_poly.pdbx_strand_id
1 'polypeptide(L)'
;TELRVPLSALDPLEGGETATKTTRPPLRVAPGGTIYVQNTEAAARPVKLEHLQFASRAATALAVSQLPEFARLVGRDLLRPGTPLSVSRVALLFSDLVGSTALYASVGDAAAFRLVADHFDVLKAAMEAEGGVVVKTMGDAVMASFPEEGALVRAAGKALEAFEEFCGRTPHGAAVGLKLGGYAGPCYVIRANETLDYFGQTVNVAARLQGLAGAGEHIALASAWDAIADHGPLREVERFTAQVKGVPEALLLVRARCERAAPP
;
A
#
# COMPACT_ATOMS: atom_id res chain seq x y z
N THR A 1 30.38 -1.82 -30.95
CA THR A 1 30.84 -2.96 -30.14
C THR A 1 30.04 -4.18 -30.53
N GLU A 2 30.70 -5.20 -31.02
CA GLU A 2 30.08 -6.48 -31.38
C GLU A 2 30.12 -7.41 -30.17
N LEU A 3 28.98 -8.02 -29.84
CA LEU A 3 28.87 -9.03 -28.80
C LEU A 3 28.42 -10.34 -29.43
N ARG A 4 29.19 -11.39 -29.27
CA ARG A 4 28.85 -12.75 -29.76
C ARG A 4 28.38 -13.58 -28.54
N VAL A 5 27.17 -14.10 -28.63
CA VAL A 5 26.56 -14.88 -27.55
C VAL A 5 26.19 -16.24 -28.10
N PRO A 6 26.78 -17.36 -27.61
CA PRO A 6 26.32 -18.68 -27.98
C PRO A 6 24.91 -18.93 -27.41
N LEU A 7 24.06 -19.63 -28.21
CA LEU A 7 22.67 -19.89 -27.80
C LEU A 7 22.58 -20.69 -26.50
N SER A 8 23.56 -21.56 -26.26
CA SER A 8 23.71 -22.34 -25.02
C SER A 8 23.98 -21.47 -23.77
N ALA A 9 24.38 -20.21 -23.96
CA ALA A 9 24.56 -19.24 -22.85
C ALA A 9 23.28 -18.46 -22.54
N LEU A 10 22.20 -18.66 -23.29
CA LEU A 10 20.89 -18.07 -23.00
C LEU A 10 20.05 -19.04 -22.17
N ASP A 11 19.24 -18.50 -21.27
CA ASP A 11 18.31 -19.32 -20.51
C ASP A 11 17.28 -19.98 -21.45
N PRO A 12 16.90 -21.26 -21.25
CA PRO A 12 15.86 -21.88 -22.04
C PRO A 12 14.53 -21.15 -21.86
N LEU A 13 13.83 -20.92 -22.98
CA LEU A 13 12.46 -20.42 -22.94
C LEU A 13 11.57 -21.59 -22.46
N GLU A 14 11.16 -21.59 -21.21
CA GLU A 14 10.11 -22.49 -20.76
C GLU A 14 8.77 -22.00 -21.32
N GLY A 15 8.08 -22.88 -22.04
CA GLY A 15 6.77 -22.58 -22.60
C GLY A 15 5.72 -22.53 -21.50
N GLY A 16 5.23 -21.34 -21.19
CA GLY A 16 4.17 -21.12 -20.22
C GLY A 16 4.30 -19.75 -19.58
N GLU A 17 3.22 -19.01 -19.60
CA GLU A 17 3.02 -17.69 -19.01
C GLU A 17 3.58 -17.58 -17.60
N THR A 18 4.79 -17.10 -17.46
CA THR A 18 5.22 -16.36 -16.24
C THR A 18 6.64 -15.85 -16.46
N ALA A 19 6.89 -14.60 -16.13
CA ALA A 19 8.21 -13.99 -16.19
C ALA A 19 9.19 -14.83 -15.35
N THR A 20 10.00 -15.63 -16.01
CA THR A 20 11.03 -16.47 -15.39
C THR A 20 12.06 -15.55 -14.77
N LYS A 21 12.38 -15.73 -13.50
CA LYS A 21 13.53 -15.11 -12.85
C LYS A 21 14.76 -15.46 -13.67
N THR A 22 15.34 -14.49 -14.37
CA THR A 22 16.59 -14.63 -15.08
C THR A 22 17.66 -14.99 -14.05
N THR A 23 18.20 -16.20 -14.13
CA THR A 23 19.28 -16.67 -13.24
C THR A 23 20.65 -16.09 -13.61
N ARG A 24 20.74 -15.38 -14.73
CA ARG A 24 21.97 -14.76 -15.24
C ARG A 24 21.87 -13.24 -15.29
N PRO A 25 23.00 -12.53 -15.05
CA PRO A 25 22.99 -11.08 -15.13
C PRO A 25 22.67 -10.63 -16.57
N PRO A 26 21.92 -9.53 -16.75
CA PRO A 26 21.56 -9.01 -18.05
C PRO A 26 22.84 -8.62 -18.84
N LEU A 27 22.85 -8.96 -20.13
CA LEU A 27 23.91 -8.54 -21.04
C LEU A 27 23.81 -7.02 -21.27
N ARG A 28 24.91 -6.31 -21.05
CA ARG A 28 24.99 -4.88 -21.32
C ARG A 28 25.63 -4.63 -22.66
N VAL A 29 24.87 -4.03 -23.58
CA VAL A 29 25.36 -3.65 -24.91
C VAL A 29 25.27 -2.14 -25.05
N ALA A 30 26.31 -1.54 -25.63
CA ALA A 30 26.32 -0.10 -25.88
C ALA A 30 25.23 0.28 -26.91
N PRO A 31 24.65 1.49 -26.84
CA PRO A 31 23.72 1.96 -27.85
C PRO A 31 24.32 1.84 -29.27
N GLY A 32 23.56 1.28 -30.20
CA GLY A 32 24.03 1.03 -31.58
C GLY A 32 24.97 -0.17 -31.74
N GLY A 33 25.21 -0.95 -30.67
CA GLY A 33 25.99 -2.18 -30.76
C GLY A 33 25.24 -3.31 -31.46
N THR A 34 25.98 -4.23 -32.08
CA THR A 34 25.43 -5.41 -32.75
C THR A 34 25.59 -6.65 -31.88
N ILE A 35 24.52 -7.42 -31.74
CA ILE A 35 24.51 -8.70 -31.03
C ILE A 35 24.43 -9.83 -32.06
N TYR A 36 25.40 -10.74 -32.04
CA TYR A 36 25.34 -11.98 -32.82
C TYR A 36 24.95 -13.15 -31.93
N VAL A 37 23.85 -13.78 -32.23
CA VAL A 37 23.43 -15.01 -31.56
C VAL A 37 23.80 -16.19 -32.46
N GLN A 38 24.64 -17.11 -31.96
CA GLN A 38 25.06 -18.26 -32.70
C GLN A 38 24.40 -19.53 -32.16
N ASN A 39 23.58 -20.16 -32.98
CA ASN A 39 23.04 -21.49 -32.67
C ASN A 39 24.03 -22.56 -33.15
N THR A 40 24.61 -23.29 -32.19
CA THR A 40 25.52 -24.43 -32.45
C THR A 40 24.80 -25.78 -32.36
N GLU A 41 23.49 -25.77 -32.10
CA GLU A 41 22.68 -26.97 -31.99
C GLU A 41 21.99 -27.29 -33.32
N ALA A 42 21.63 -28.56 -33.54
CA ALA A 42 20.93 -28.98 -34.74
C ALA A 42 19.46 -28.52 -34.79
N ALA A 43 18.87 -28.20 -33.66
CA ALA A 43 17.48 -27.74 -33.55
C ALA A 43 17.39 -26.22 -33.62
N ALA A 44 16.38 -25.70 -34.34
CA ALA A 44 16.05 -24.27 -34.33
C ALA A 44 15.48 -23.88 -32.96
N ARG A 45 15.98 -22.79 -32.37
CA ARG A 45 15.46 -22.22 -31.12
C ARG A 45 15.01 -20.80 -31.34
N PRO A 46 13.86 -20.40 -30.81
CA PRO A 46 13.44 -19.01 -30.80
C PRO A 46 14.34 -18.17 -29.84
N VAL A 47 14.72 -16.98 -30.27
CA VAL A 47 15.47 -16.01 -29.45
C VAL A 47 14.60 -14.78 -29.26
N LYS A 48 14.40 -14.38 -27.99
CA LYS A 48 13.71 -13.16 -27.64
C LYS A 48 14.71 -12.14 -27.11
N LEU A 49 14.70 -10.97 -27.71
CA LEU A 49 15.50 -9.82 -27.25
C LEU A 49 14.60 -8.86 -26.48
N GLU A 50 14.92 -8.60 -25.23
CA GLU A 50 14.17 -7.64 -24.40
C GLU A 50 15.05 -6.50 -23.93
N HIS A 51 14.53 -5.29 -24.05
CA HIS A 51 15.19 -4.10 -23.53
C HIS A 51 14.72 -3.84 -22.08
N LEU A 52 15.45 -4.35 -21.09
CA LEU A 52 15.05 -4.32 -19.68
C LEU A 52 14.92 -2.90 -19.09
N GLN A 53 15.59 -1.89 -19.67
CA GLN A 53 15.43 -0.50 -19.20
C GLN A 53 14.04 0.07 -19.46
N PHE A 54 13.30 -0.46 -20.43
CA PHE A 54 11.92 -0.04 -20.66
C PHE A 54 11.04 -0.42 -19.46
N ALA A 55 11.20 -1.64 -18.94
CA ALA A 55 10.43 -2.11 -17.78
C ALA A 55 10.71 -1.31 -16.50
N SER A 56 11.97 -0.85 -16.30
CA SER A 56 12.34 -0.03 -15.14
C SER A 56 11.86 1.43 -15.22
N ARG A 57 11.49 1.89 -16.42
CA ARG A 57 10.97 3.25 -16.69
C ARG A 57 9.48 3.27 -17.02
N ALA A 58 8.88 2.11 -17.22
CA ALA A 58 7.45 2.00 -17.47
C ALA A 58 6.67 2.35 -16.19
N ALA A 59 5.63 3.16 -16.34
CA ALA A 59 4.66 3.33 -15.27
C ALA A 59 3.99 1.98 -15.03
N THR A 60 4.25 1.37 -13.88
CA THR A 60 3.59 0.12 -13.51
C THR A 60 2.12 0.39 -13.21
N ALA A 61 1.28 -0.61 -13.33
CA ALA A 61 -0.13 -0.49 -12.96
C ALA A 61 -0.30 -0.05 -11.50
N LEU A 62 0.61 -0.49 -10.60
CA LEU A 62 0.64 -0.01 -9.21
C LEU A 62 0.95 1.49 -9.15
N ALA A 63 2.03 1.97 -9.78
CA ALA A 63 2.39 3.37 -9.77
C ALA A 63 1.26 4.26 -10.33
N VAL A 64 0.59 3.79 -11.36
CA VAL A 64 -0.51 4.51 -12.00
C VAL A 64 -1.77 4.49 -11.15
N SER A 65 -2.10 3.36 -10.49
CA SER A 65 -3.27 3.25 -9.60
C SER A 65 -3.15 4.13 -8.35
N GLN A 66 -1.94 4.57 -8.02
CA GLN A 66 -1.66 5.46 -6.90
C GLN A 66 -1.61 6.95 -7.28
N LEU A 67 -1.90 7.30 -8.52
CA LEU A 67 -2.10 8.69 -8.93
C LEU A 67 -3.58 9.05 -8.80
N PRO A 68 -3.97 9.99 -7.90
CA PRO A 68 -5.36 10.36 -7.69
C PRO A 68 -6.05 10.84 -8.96
N GLU A 69 -5.37 11.66 -9.76
CA GLU A 69 -5.88 12.14 -11.04
C GLU A 69 -6.08 11.01 -12.05
N PHE A 70 -5.17 10.04 -12.07
CA PHE A 70 -5.26 8.92 -12.98
C PHE A 70 -6.42 7.99 -12.59
N ALA A 71 -6.57 7.68 -11.31
CA ALA A 71 -7.69 6.90 -10.80
C ALA A 71 -9.03 7.58 -11.15
N ARG A 72 -9.10 8.92 -11.06
CA ARG A 72 -10.30 9.70 -11.36
C ARG A 72 -10.59 9.80 -12.87
N LEU A 73 -9.55 9.98 -13.71
CA LEU A 73 -9.73 10.27 -15.14
C LEU A 73 -9.77 9.00 -16.00
N VAL A 74 -9.01 7.98 -15.64
CA VAL A 74 -8.77 6.80 -16.49
C VAL A 74 -9.17 5.50 -15.79
N GLY A 75 -9.47 5.55 -14.49
CA GLY A 75 -9.81 4.37 -13.69
C GLY A 75 -10.97 3.53 -14.25
N ARG A 76 -11.87 4.17 -15.03
CA ARG A 76 -12.99 3.49 -15.69
C ARG A 76 -12.54 2.58 -16.85
N ASP A 77 -11.42 2.91 -17.51
CA ASP A 77 -10.98 2.24 -18.74
C ASP A 77 -9.80 1.30 -18.53
N LEU A 78 -9.11 1.40 -17.38
CA LEU A 78 -7.88 0.66 -17.08
C LEU A 78 -8.06 -0.84 -16.90
N LEU A 79 -9.14 -1.24 -16.27
CA LEU A 79 -9.43 -2.65 -16.04
C LEU A 79 -10.79 -3.00 -16.63
N ARG A 80 -10.80 -3.98 -17.52
CA ARG A 80 -12.06 -4.59 -17.94
C ARG A 80 -12.74 -5.18 -16.70
N PRO A 81 -14.07 -5.00 -16.54
CA PRO A 81 -14.79 -5.64 -15.46
C PRO A 81 -14.46 -7.14 -15.39
N GLY A 82 -14.14 -7.62 -14.20
CA GLY A 82 -13.81 -9.03 -13.98
C GLY A 82 -12.37 -9.44 -14.26
N THR A 83 -11.48 -8.54 -14.68
CA THR A 83 -10.06 -8.86 -14.87
C THR A 83 -9.25 -8.35 -13.67
N PRO A 84 -8.79 -9.24 -12.76
CA PRO A 84 -7.94 -8.84 -11.65
C PRO A 84 -6.51 -8.57 -12.14
N LEU A 85 -5.90 -7.51 -11.63
CA LEU A 85 -4.48 -7.22 -11.83
C LEU A 85 -3.71 -7.59 -10.58
N SER A 86 -2.74 -8.49 -10.70
CA SER A 86 -1.86 -8.87 -9.60
C SER A 86 -0.83 -7.78 -9.32
N VAL A 87 -0.75 -7.34 -8.07
CA VAL A 87 0.25 -6.42 -7.56
C VAL A 87 1.12 -7.16 -6.55
N SER A 88 2.43 -7.18 -6.78
CA SER A 88 3.37 -7.93 -5.95
C SER A 88 3.51 -7.38 -4.53
N ARG A 89 3.36 -6.08 -4.35
CA ARG A 89 3.41 -5.42 -3.05
C ARG A 89 2.69 -4.08 -3.09
N VAL A 90 1.82 -3.84 -2.14
CA VAL A 90 1.17 -2.55 -1.84
C VAL A 90 1.04 -2.42 -0.33
N ALA A 91 1.24 -1.23 0.22
CA ALA A 91 0.99 -0.95 1.62
C ALA A 91 -0.42 -0.39 1.78
N LEU A 92 -1.21 -0.99 2.66
CA LEU A 92 -2.61 -0.65 2.92
C LEU A 92 -2.78 -0.20 4.37
N LEU A 93 -3.40 0.95 4.55
CA LEU A 93 -3.77 1.52 5.84
C LEU A 93 -5.28 1.45 6.01
N PHE A 94 -5.72 1.00 7.17
CA PHE A 94 -7.10 1.10 7.62
C PHE A 94 -7.20 2.02 8.82
N SER A 95 -8.20 2.87 8.82
CA SER A 95 -8.59 3.68 9.97
C SER A 95 -9.97 3.30 10.46
N ASP A 96 -10.28 3.66 11.69
CA ASP A 96 -11.64 3.55 12.25
C ASP A 96 -11.75 4.47 13.48
N LEU A 97 -12.97 4.91 13.79
CA LEU A 97 -13.23 5.76 14.95
C LEU A 97 -13.68 4.94 16.16
N VAL A 98 -12.97 5.13 17.28
CA VAL A 98 -13.40 4.65 18.59
C VAL A 98 -14.45 5.63 19.13
N GLY A 99 -15.58 5.10 19.60
CA GLY A 99 -16.64 5.91 20.21
C GLY A 99 -17.66 6.53 19.26
N SER A 100 -17.57 6.29 17.95
CA SER A 100 -18.51 6.85 16.96
C SER A 100 -19.97 6.48 17.25
N THR A 101 -20.27 5.22 17.58
CA THR A 101 -21.64 4.79 17.94
C THR A 101 -22.19 5.55 19.15
N ALA A 102 -21.38 5.75 20.19
CA ALA A 102 -21.77 6.50 21.36
C ALA A 102 -21.96 8.00 21.05
N LEU A 103 -21.15 8.54 20.13
CA LEU A 103 -21.32 9.91 19.64
C LEU A 103 -22.69 10.10 19.00
N TYR A 104 -23.09 9.22 18.05
CA TYR A 104 -24.42 9.29 17.42
C TYR A 104 -25.55 9.27 18.45
N ALA A 105 -25.44 8.43 19.48
CA ALA A 105 -26.45 8.34 20.54
C ALA A 105 -26.51 9.59 21.42
N SER A 106 -25.40 10.31 21.62
CA SER A 106 -25.31 11.44 22.54
C SER A 106 -25.64 12.79 21.91
N VAL A 107 -25.24 13.02 20.65
CA VAL A 107 -25.40 14.35 19.99
C VAL A 107 -26.39 14.34 18.83
N GLY A 108 -26.91 13.17 18.46
CA GLY A 108 -27.82 12.96 17.35
C GLY A 108 -27.13 12.88 15.99
N ASP A 109 -27.86 12.32 15.00
CA ASP A 109 -27.32 11.95 13.68
C ASP A 109 -26.67 13.12 12.92
N ALA A 110 -27.29 14.29 12.92
CA ALA A 110 -26.82 15.42 12.12
C ALA A 110 -25.48 15.97 12.61
N ALA A 111 -25.27 16.07 13.93
CA ALA A 111 -24.03 16.56 14.51
C ALA A 111 -22.91 15.51 14.40
N ALA A 112 -23.24 14.24 14.69
CA ALA A 112 -22.30 13.13 14.56
C ALA A 112 -21.86 12.95 13.11
N PHE A 113 -22.79 12.95 12.13
CA PHE A 113 -22.47 12.86 10.71
C PHE A 113 -21.52 13.97 10.24
N ARG A 114 -21.73 15.21 10.70
CA ARG A 114 -20.85 16.32 10.33
C ARG A 114 -19.43 16.08 10.82
N LEU A 115 -19.25 15.70 12.09
CA LEU A 115 -17.92 15.36 12.62
C LEU A 115 -17.27 14.22 11.83
N VAL A 116 -18.05 13.17 11.52
CA VAL A 116 -17.56 12.04 10.72
C VAL A 116 -17.24 12.46 9.26
N ALA A 117 -18.00 13.38 8.66
CA ALA A 117 -17.68 13.92 7.34
C ALA A 117 -16.39 14.76 7.36
N ASP A 118 -16.26 15.65 8.31
CA ASP A 118 -15.11 16.56 8.41
C ASP A 118 -13.80 15.81 8.71
N HIS A 119 -13.84 14.70 9.49
CA HIS A 119 -12.63 13.91 9.76
C HIS A 119 -12.07 13.23 8.52
N PHE A 120 -12.89 12.88 7.51
CA PHE A 120 -12.39 12.31 6.25
C PHE A 120 -11.47 13.27 5.51
N ASP A 121 -11.75 14.56 5.52
CA ASP A 121 -10.90 15.57 4.90
C ASP A 121 -9.54 15.68 5.61
N VAL A 122 -9.54 15.58 6.93
CA VAL A 122 -8.31 15.55 7.76
C VAL A 122 -7.46 14.33 7.41
N LEU A 123 -8.06 13.14 7.39
CA LEU A 123 -7.34 11.92 7.06
C LEU A 123 -6.83 11.93 5.63
N LYS A 124 -7.65 12.36 4.68
CA LYS A 124 -7.27 12.45 3.27
C LYS A 124 -6.05 13.35 3.08
N ALA A 125 -6.05 14.54 3.67
CA ALA A 125 -4.92 15.46 3.60
C ALA A 125 -3.62 14.83 4.16
N ALA A 126 -3.68 14.16 5.31
CA ALA A 126 -2.54 13.50 5.93
C ALA A 126 -2.00 12.34 5.07
N MET A 127 -2.88 11.56 4.43
CA MET A 127 -2.52 10.44 3.57
C MET A 127 -1.91 10.92 2.24
N GLU A 128 -2.51 11.91 1.59
CA GLU A 128 -2.03 12.49 0.33
C GLU A 128 -0.67 13.19 0.50
N ALA A 129 -0.41 13.80 1.66
CA ALA A 129 0.89 14.43 1.97
C ALA A 129 2.08 13.46 1.96
N GLU A 130 1.83 12.16 2.12
CA GLU A 130 2.83 11.09 2.05
C GLU A 130 2.68 10.24 0.76
N GLY A 131 1.99 10.76 -0.26
CA GLY A 131 1.80 10.07 -1.54
C GLY A 131 0.81 8.90 -1.47
N GLY A 132 -0.02 8.83 -0.43
CA GLY A 132 -1.10 7.86 -0.31
C GLY A 132 -2.35 8.27 -1.07
N VAL A 133 -3.17 7.29 -1.40
CA VAL A 133 -4.46 7.49 -2.06
C VAL A 133 -5.57 6.88 -1.21
N VAL A 134 -6.57 7.66 -0.88
CA VAL A 134 -7.81 7.13 -0.27
C VAL A 134 -8.53 6.29 -1.31
N VAL A 135 -8.67 5.00 -1.02
CA VAL A 135 -9.31 4.02 -1.90
C VAL A 135 -10.82 4.06 -1.74
N LYS A 136 -11.28 4.03 -0.50
CA LYS A 136 -12.70 4.08 -0.14
C LYS A 136 -12.92 4.43 1.33
N THR A 137 -14.15 4.85 1.62
CA THR A 137 -14.68 4.96 2.98
C THR A 137 -15.68 3.85 3.26
N MET A 138 -15.78 3.40 4.51
CA MET A 138 -16.67 2.33 4.95
C MET A 138 -17.24 2.69 6.32
N GLY A 139 -18.44 3.32 6.33
CA GLY A 139 -18.96 3.93 7.55
C GLY A 139 -18.09 5.10 7.99
N ASP A 140 -17.47 4.99 9.14
CA ASP A 140 -16.49 5.95 9.70
C ASP A 140 -15.02 5.51 9.48
N ALA A 141 -14.81 4.42 8.76
CA ALA A 141 -13.49 3.90 8.42
C ALA A 141 -13.01 4.40 7.06
N VAL A 142 -11.69 4.50 6.91
CA VAL A 142 -11.00 4.80 5.65
C VAL A 142 -10.04 3.67 5.31
N MET A 143 -10.00 3.29 4.03
CA MET A 143 -8.94 2.47 3.46
C MET A 143 -8.10 3.34 2.52
N ALA A 144 -6.79 3.35 2.73
CA ALA A 144 -5.84 4.04 1.86
C ALA A 144 -4.72 3.10 1.40
N SER A 145 -4.15 3.39 0.23
CA SER A 145 -3.01 2.66 -0.34
C SER A 145 -1.79 3.56 -0.47
N PHE A 146 -0.60 2.97 -0.30
CA PHE A 146 0.69 3.66 -0.36
C PHE A 146 1.68 2.86 -1.20
N PRO A 147 2.66 3.53 -1.85
CA PRO A 147 3.70 2.87 -2.62
C PRO A 147 4.64 2.03 -1.75
N GLU A 148 4.87 2.46 -0.51
CA GLU A 148 5.80 1.83 0.43
C GLU A 148 5.33 1.96 1.89
N GLU A 149 5.83 1.08 2.75
CA GLU A 149 5.47 1.06 4.18
C GLU A 149 5.95 2.29 4.95
N GLY A 150 7.09 2.87 4.57
CA GLY A 150 7.59 4.10 5.19
C GLY A 150 6.63 5.27 5.03
N ALA A 151 6.09 5.46 3.83
CA ALA A 151 5.07 6.47 3.55
C ALA A 151 3.78 6.22 4.35
N LEU A 152 3.35 4.95 4.44
CA LEU A 152 2.19 4.57 5.25
C LEU A 152 2.38 4.93 6.73
N VAL A 153 3.54 4.62 7.31
CA VAL A 153 3.82 4.88 8.73
C VAL A 153 3.87 6.37 9.03
N ARG A 154 4.54 7.17 8.18
CA ARG A 154 4.55 8.62 8.32
C ARG A 154 3.15 9.22 8.16
N ALA A 155 2.36 8.74 7.20
CA ALA A 155 0.97 9.15 7.01
C ALA A 155 0.11 8.81 8.24
N ALA A 156 0.29 7.63 8.83
CA ALA A 156 -0.39 7.24 10.05
C ALA A 156 -0.09 8.20 11.21
N GLY A 157 1.17 8.58 11.38
CA GLY A 157 1.58 9.56 12.38
C GLY A 157 0.94 10.93 12.17
N LYS A 158 1.03 11.47 10.95
CA LYS A 158 0.39 12.74 10.59
C LYS A 158 -1.14 12.70 10.75
N ALA A 159 -1.76 11.57 10.42
CA ALA A 159 -3.20 11.41 10.57
C ALA A 159 -3.62 11.44 12.04
N LEU A 160 -2.88 10.76 12.94
CA LEU A 160 -3.15 10.80 14.39
C LEU A 160 -2.97 12.19 14.96
N GLU A 161 -1.88 12.88 14.61
CA GLU A 161 -1.59 14.25 15.06
C GLU A 161 -2.66 15.24 14.56
N ALA A 162 -2.95 15.25 13.28
CA ALA A 162 -3.97 16.12 12.68
C ALA A 162 -5.38 15.84 13.23
N PHE A 163 -5.68 14.57 13.51
CA PHE A 163 -6.97 14.18 14.09
C PHE A 163 -7.09 14.65 15.55
N GLU A 164 -6.03 14.59 16.36
CA GLU A 164 -6.02 15.12 17.73
C GLU A 164 -6.26 16.63 17.73
N GLU A 165 -5.59 17.38 16.85
CA GLU A 165 -5.84 18.81 16.66
C GLU A 165 -7.27 19.12 16.21
N PHE A 166 -7.80 18.33 15.25
CA PHE A 166 -9.17 18.44 14.78
C PHE A 166 -10.16 18.25 15.93
N CYS A 167 -9.98 17.20 16.74
CA CYS A 167 -10.82 16.93 17.91
C CYS A 167 -10.77 18.05 18.95
N GLY A 168 -9.60 18.67 19.17
CA GLY A 168 -9.44 19.78 20.10
C GLY A 168 -10.19 21.06 19.70
N ARG A 169 -10.49 21.21 18.39
CA ARG A 169 -11.19 22.41 17.84
C ARG A 169 -12.65 22.14 17.48
N THR A 170 -13.06 20.88 17.45
CA THR A 170 -14.39 20.47 16.98
C THR A 170 -15.31 20.18 18.16
N PRO A 171 -16.57 20.68 18.16
CA PRO A 171 -17.56 20.31 19.16
C PRO A 171 -17.70 18.78 19.21
N HIS A 172 -17.70 18.22 20.41
CA HIS A 172 -17.79 16.77 20.66
C HIS A 172 -16.60 15.93 20.19
N GLY A 173 -15.52 16.55 19.66
CA GLY A 173 -14.34 15.84 19.18
C GLY A 173 -13.67 14.96 20.25
N ALA A 174 -13.70 15.39 21.53
CA ALA A 174 -13.15 14.62 22.64
C ALA A 174 -13.88 13.27 22.90
N ALA A 175 -15.06 13.05 22.31
CA ALA A 175 -15.81 11.81 22.46
C ALA A 175 -15.34 10.68 21.53
N VAL A 176 -14.49 10.97 20.56
CA VAL A 176 -14.00 10.02 19.57
C VAL A 176 -12.48 9.94 19.56
N GLY A 177 -11.95 8.81 19.11
CA GLY A 177 -10.52 8.60 18.93
C GLY A 177 -10.25 7.87 17.62
N LEU A 178 -9.15 8.22 16.94
CA LEU A 178 -8.71 7.55 15.73
C LEU A 178 -7.83 6.34 16.07
N LYS A 179 -8.05 5.21 15.40
CA LYS A 179 -7.20 4.03 15.47
C LYS A 179 -6.80 3.59 14.07
N LEU A 180 -5.56 3.17 13.90
CA LEU A 180 -4.96 2.86 12.62
C LEU A 180 -4.27 1.50 12.62
N GLY A 181 -4.26 0.81 11.48
CA GLY A 181 -3.48 -0.39 11.27
C GLY A 181 -2.99 -0.48 9.84
N GLY A 182 -1.75 -0.88 9.66
CA GLY A 182 -1.11 -0.95 8.36
C GLY A 182 -0.42 -2.28 8.09
N TYR A 183 -0.49 -2.73 6.83
CA TYR A 183 0.15 -3.95 6.37
C TYR A 183 0.49 -3.87 4.89
N ALA A 184 1.66 -4.39 4.50
CA ALA A 184 2.04 -4.48 3.09
C ALA A 184 2.22 -5.91 2.63
N GLY A 185 1.80 -6.17 1.41
CA GLY A 185 1.91 -7.49 0.80
C GLY A 185 1.31 -7.54 -0.60
N PRO A 186 1.27 -8.74 -1.21
CA PRO A 186 0.67 -8.93 -2.51
C PRO A 186 -0.86 -8.82 -2.43
N CYS A 187 -1.46 -8.25 -3.47
CA CYS A 187 -2.92 -8.21 -3.61
C CYS A 187 -3.34 -8.16 -5.08
N TYR A 188 -4.63 -8.23 -5.30
CA TYR A 188 -5.25 -7.98 -6.59
C TYR A 188 -5.92 -6.61 -6.60
N VAL A 189 -5.70 -5.85 -7.67
CA VAL A 189 -6.47 -4.65 -7.98
C VAL A 189 -7.60 -5.06 -8.90
N ILE A 190 -8.82 -4.70 -8.54
CA ILE A 190 -10.01 -4.97 -9.33
C ILE A 190 -10.77 -3.67 -9.56
N ARG A 191 -11.66 -3.69 -10.53
CA ARG A 191 -12.67 -2.66 -10.68
C ARG A 191 -13.94 -3.11 -9.97
N ALA A 192 -14.33 -2.40 -8.91
CA ALA A 192 -15.57 -2.60 -8.17
C ALA A 192 -16.32 -1.27 -8.07
N ASN A 193 -17.62 -1.26 -8.39
CA ASN A 193 -18.46 -0.05 -8.33
C ASN A 193 -17.86 1.17 -9.04
N GLU A 194 -17.31 0.95 -10.25
CA GLU A 194 -16.67 1.96 -11.10
C GLU A 194 -15.38 2.60 -10.51
N THR A 195 -14.88 2.11 -9.41
CA THR A 195 -13.63 2.54 -8.76
C THR A 195 -12.63 1.39 -8.68
N LEU A 196 -11.35 1.71 -8.53
CA LEU A 196 -10.33 0.71 -8.23
C LEU A 196 -10.44 0.30 -6.76
N ASP A 197 -10.40 -0.99 -6.51
CA ASP A 197 -10.40 -1.57 -5.17
C ASP A 197 -9.34 -2.67 -5.06
N TYR A 198 -8.92 -2.98 -3.83
CA TYR A 198 -7.92 -3.99 -3.55
C TYR A 198 -8.56 -5.22 -2.91
N PHE A 199 -8.07 -6.40 -3.34
CA PHE A 199 -8.56 -7.68 -2.86
C PHE A 199 -7.41 -8.62 -2.51
N GLY A 200 -7.58 -9.38 -1.45
CA GLY A 200 -6.62 -10.40 -1.03
C GLY A 200 -6.38 -10.45 0.46
N GLN A 201 -5.48 -11.33 0.85
CA GLN A 201 -5.15 -11.53 2.26
C GLN A 201 -4.55 -10.26 2.89
N THR A 202 -3.75 -9.50 2.14
CA THR A 202 -3.15 -8.23 2.56
C THR A 202 -4.20 -7.25 3.09
N VAL A 203 -5.32 -7.11 2.38
CA VAL A 203 -6.45 -6.25 2.80
C VAL A 203 -7.02 -6.70 4.14
N ASN A 204 -7.25 -8.02 4.27
CA ASN A 204 -7.82 -8.60 5.48
C ASN A 204 -6.87 -8.47 6.69
N VAL A 205 -5.58 -8.64 6.48
CA VAL A 205 -4.58 -8.50 7.55
C VAL A 205 -4.51 -7.04 8.01
N ALA A 206 -4.40 -6.08 7.09
CA ALA A 206 -4.36 -4.65 7.42
C ALA A 206 -5.59 -4.22 8.26
N ALA A 207 -6.80 -4.63 7.84
CA ALA A 207 -8.03 -4.36 8.60
C ALA A 207 -8.02 -4.99 10.00
N ARG A 208 -7.42 -6.18 10.17
CA ARG A 208 -7.31 -6.85 11.47
C ARG A 208 -6.27 -6.21 12.37
N LEU A 209 -5.16 -5.72 11.82
CA LEU A 209 -4.17 -4.97 12.59
C LEU A 209 -4.80 -3.68 13.13
N GLN A 210 -5.61 -2.98 12.32
CA GLN A 210 -6.39 -1.83 12.78
C GLN A 210 -7.32 -2.20 13.94
N GLY A 211 -7.93 -3.38 13.91
CA GLY A 211 -8.77 -3.88 15.00
C GLY A 211 -8.04 -4.14 16.33
N LEU A 212 -6.70 -4.25 16.33
CA LEU A 212 -5.87 -4.38 17.53
C LEU A 212 -5.44 -3.05 18.13
N ALA A 213 -5.66 -1.94 17.41
CA ALA A 213 -5.32 -0.60 17.84
C ALA A 213 -6.41 -0.03 18.77
N GLY A 214 -5.98 0.69 19.79
CA GLY A 214 -6.81 1.59 20.59
C GLY A 214 -6.84 3.00 20.01
N ALA A 215 -7.58 3.90 20.67
CA ALA A 215 -7.62 5.31 20.31
C ALA A 215 -6.22 5.94 20.39
N GLY A 216 -5.82 6.68 19.35
CA GLY A 216 -4.51 7.30 19.24
C GLY A 216 -3.38 6.33 18.88
N GLU A 217 -3.69 5.11 18.42
CA GLU A 217 -2.69 4.07 18.15
C GLU A 217 -2.62 3.69 16.67
N HIS A 218 -1.39 3.32 16.27
CA HIS A 218 -1.10 2.65 15.01
C HIS A 218 -0.46 1.29 15.28
N ILE A 219 -0.93 0.24 14.58
CA ILE A 219 -0.35 -1.10 14.62
C ILE A 219 0.31 -1.43 13.29
N ALA A 220 1.57 -1.85 13.37
CA ALA A 220 2.38 -2.30 12.22
C ALA A 220 3.11 -3.61 12.52
N LEU A 221 3.61 -4.29 11.47
CA LEU A 221 4.58 -5.37 11.64
C LEU A 221 5.89 -4.83 12.24
N ALA A 222 6.47 -5.55 13.19
CA ALA A 222 7.77 -5.19 13.76
C ALA A 222 8.87 -5.16 12.70
N SER A 223 8.88 -6.12 11.78
CA SER A 223 9.85 -6.15 10.68
C SER A 223 9.74 -4.96 9.72
N ALA A 224 8.52 -4.48 9.48
CA ALA A 224 8.29 -3.29 8.68
C ALA A 224 8.71 -2.03 9.43
N TRP A 225 8.37 -1.94 10.71
CA TRP A 225 8.78 -0.85 11.60
C TRP A 225 10.30 -0.72 11.66
N ASP A 226 11.00 -1.80 11.91
CA ASP A 226 12.48 -1.83 12.06
C ASP A 226 13.20 -1.47 10.74
N ALA A 227 12.57 -1.70 9.59
CA ALA A 227 13.12 -1.36 8.28
C ALA A 227 12.97 0.12 7.89
N ILE A 228 12.17 0.88 8.63
CA ILE A 228 11.88 2.29 8.36
C ILE A 228 12.83 3.16 9.18
N ALA A 229 13.55 4.06 8.52
CA ALA A 229 14.48 4.97 9.21
C ALA A 229 13.78 6.19 9.85
N ASP A 230 12.63 6.60 9.30
CA ASP A 230 11.86 7.75 9.74
C ASP A 230 10.39 7.38 9.94
N HIS A 231 9.96 7.35 11.19
CA HIS A 231 8.59 7.04 11.61
C HIS A 231 7.71 8.31 11.76
N GLY A 232 8.24 9.48 11.40
CA GLY A 232 7.54 10.74 11.62
C GLY A 232 7.30 11.01 13.12
N PRO A 233 6.09 11.43 13.51
CA PRO A 233 5.77 11.71 14.91
C PRO A 233 5.51 10.46 15.77
N LEU A 234 5.50 9.27 15.18
CA LEU A 234 5.21 8.03 15.90
C LEU A 234 6.40 7.54 16.73
N ARG A 235 6.11 6.98 17.90
CA ARG A 235 7.07 6.27 18.76
C ARG A 235 6.50 4.92 19.14
N GLU A 236 7.37 3.90 19.19
CA GLU A 236 7.02 2.58 19.67
C GLU A 236 6.67 2.65 21.16
N VAL A 237 5.51 2.13 21.53
CA VAL A 237 5.03 2.03 22.91
C VAL A 237 5.13 0.61 23.42
N GLU A 238 4.87 -0.36 22.55
CA GLU A 238 4.81 -1.77 22.91
C GLU A 238 5.19 -2.63 21.69
N ARG A 239 5.89 -3.73 21.96
CA ARG A 239 6.15 -4.79 20.99
C ARG A 239 5.53 -6.08 21.50
N PHE A 240 4.64 -6.69 20.71
CA PHE A 240 3.86 -7.84 21.15
C PHE A 240 3.60 -8.82 20.02
N THR A 241 3.24 -10.05 20.39
CA THR A 241 2.88 -11.10 19.43
C THR A 241 1.37 -11.31 19.44
N ALA A 242 0.76 -11.39 18.24
CA ALA A 242 -0.65 -11.68 18.12
C ALA A 242 -0.94 -12.70 17.02
N GLN A 243 -1.91 -13.57 17.27
CA GLN A 243 -2.46 -14.45 16.24
C GLN A 243 -3.51 -13.68 15.43
N VAL A 244 -3.20 -13.44 14.15
CA VAL A 244 -4.11 -12.75 13.23
C VAL A 244 -4.84 -13.76 12.36
N LYS A 245 -6.16 -13.72 12.36
CA LYS A 245 -6.98 -14.69 11.59
C LYS A 245 -6.56 -14.69 10.11
N GLY A 246 -6.31 -15.87 9.55
CA GLY A 246 -5.89 -16.04 8.15
C GLY A 246 -4.38 -15.91 7.94
N VAL A 247 -3.58 -15.69 9.00
CA VAL A 247 -2.13 -15.80 8.99
C VAL A 247 -1.77 -17.05 9.79
N PRO A 248 -1.04 -18.03 9.19
CA PRO A 248 -0.72 -19.29 9.86
C PRO A 248 0.10 -19.09 11.13
N GLU A 249 1.05 -18.17 11.11
CA GLU A 249 1.96 -17.88 12.20
C GLU A 249 1.54 -16.62 12.95
N ALA A 250 1.84 -16.59 14.27
CA ALA A 250 1.65 -15.39 15.06
C ALA A 250 2.60 -14.27 14.57
N LEU A 251 2.06 -13.06 14.43
CA LEU A 251 2.81 -11.91 13.95
C LEU A 251 3.42 -11.15 15.13
N LEU A 252 4.70 -10.79 15.01
CA LEU A 252 5.34 -9.82 15.89
C LEU A 252 4.96 -8.40 15.43
N LEU A 253 4.31 -7.65 16.29
CA LEU A 253 3.71 -6.36 16.02
C LEU A 253 4.32 -5.26 16.88
N VAL A 254 4.27 -4.04 16.37
CA VAL A 254 4.58 -2.81 17.11
C VAL A 254 3.30 -2.00 17.24
N ARG A 255 3.05 -1.55 18.46
CA ARG A 255 2.06 -0.51 18.80
C ARG A 255 2.79 0.81 18.92
N ALA A 256 2.36 1.79 18.16
CA ALA A 256 2.95 3.12 18.17
C ALA A 256 1.89 4.19 18.46
N ARG A 257 2.33 5.30 19.05
CA ARG A 257 1.52 6.51 19.32
C ARG A 257 2.31 7.75 18.92
N CYS A 258 1.62 8.85 18.68
CA CYS A 258 2.30 10.14 18.59
C CYS A 258 2.89 10.51 19.95
N GLU A 259 4.11 11.04 19.93
CA GLU A 259 4.70 11.67 21.11
C GLU A 259 3.89 12.93 21.41
N ARG A 260 3.19 12.96 22.52
CA ARG A 260 2.51 14.19 22.95
C ARG A 260 3.56 15.29 23.08
N ALA A 261 3.39 16.37 22.31
CA ALA A 261 4.12 17.58 22.62
C ALA A 261 3.80 17.92 24.08
N ALA A 262 4.85 18.06 24.91
CA ALA A 262 4.64 18.52 26.29
C ALA A 262 3.87 19.83 26.22
N PRO A 263 2.80 20.01 26.99
CA PRO A 263 2.07 21.27 27.01
C PRO A 263 3.07 22.39 27.32
N PRO A 264 2.94 23.55 26.63
CA PRO A 264 3.81 24.71 26.82
C PRO A 264 3.78 25.26 28.25
#